data_a82f142b7df219f047d8317fa4144832
#
_entry.id   a82f142b7df219f047d8317fa4144832
#
_cell.length_a   1.000
_cell.length_b   1.000
_cell.length_c   1.000
_cell.angle_alpha   90.00
_cell.angle_beta   90.00
_cell.angle_gamma   90.00
#
_symmetry.space_group_name_H-M   'P 1'
#
loop_
_entity.id
_entity.type
_entity.pdbx_description
1 polymer ?
#
loop_
_entity_poly.entity_id
_entity_poly.type
_entity_poly.pdbx_seq_one_letter_code
_entity_poly.pdbx_strand_id
1 'polypeptide(L)'
;NSRQMGKSSLMIRMMNHLKHEGYQCVAIDLTRIGTSNVTVEQWYKGLIVDLLRSFGLRRKVNFKAWWNERLDISPVQRFGQFLEDVLLVEVNSEHQESPQKIFIFIDEIDSILRLNFPVDDFFTLIRSCYNERMINAESRYHYLTFVFLGVTTPSELIKDSKKTPFNIGQAVELESFKVHEAQPLLHGLTEKVSNPQTILKEILNWTGGQPFLTQKLCRIIRNIETEIPTNDESKWIENLVQEKIIYNWESQDQPEHLRTIRDRILHSKNSDKLLSLYQEILEERKVIFIQASEEEELRLLGLVIKENGFLKVHNRIYELIFNSHWVESQKS
;
A
#
# COMPACT_ATOMS: atom_id res chain seq x y z
N ASN A 1 0.59 -3.01 4.35
CA ASN A 1 -0.85 -3.15 4.13
C ASN A 1 -1.14 -3.96 2.87
N SER A 2 -2.25 -4.70 2.84
CA SER A 2 -2.67 -5.49 1.69
C SER A 2 -2.97 -4.64 0.45
N ARG A 3 -3.10 -5.30 -0.71
CA ARG A 3 -3.41 -4.62 -1.98
C ARG A 3 -4.84 -4.07 -1.96
N GLN A 4 -5.04 -2.99 -2.73
CA GLN A 4 -6.36 -2.37 -2.97
C GLN A 4 -7.12 -1.95 -1.70
N MET A 5 -6.37 -1.65 -0.64
CA MET A 5 -6.87 -1.04 0.60
C MET A 5 -6.91 0.49 0.55
N GLY A 6 -6.64 1.09 -0.60
CA GLY A 6 -6.71 2.54 -0.75
C GLY A 6 -5.42 3.31 -0.43
N LYS A 7 -4.26 2.64 -0.33
CA LYS A 7 -2.96 3.27 -0.03
C LYS A 7 -2.66 4.49 -0.90
N SER A 8 -2.69 4.33 -2.22
CA SER A 8 -2.39 5.44 -3.16
C SER A 8 -3.46 6.54 -3.10
N SER A 9 -4.73 6.19 -2.84
CA SER A 9 -5.80 7.18 -2.63
C SER A 9 -5.56 8.00 -1.36
N LEU A 10 -5.16 7.35 -0.27
CA LEU A 10 -4.79 8.04 0.98
C LEU A 10 -3.58 8.95 0.76
N MET A 11 -2.55 8.46 0.07
CA MET A 11 -1.35 9.24 -0.27
C MET A 11 -1.72 10.52 -1.01
N ILE A 12 -2.54 10.42 -2.07
CA ILE A 12 -2.96 11.57 -2.88
C ILE A 12 -3.74 12.58 -2.02
N ARG A 13 -4.68 12.12 -1.20
CA ARG A 13 -5.45 12.99 -0.31
C ARG A 13 -4.56 13.68 0.72
N MET A 14 -3.63 12.94 1.33
CA MET A 14 -2.70 13.47 2.31
C MET A 14 -1.75 14.50 1.68
N MET A 15 -1.20 14.21 0.50
CA MET A 15 -0.36 15.17 -0.23
C MET A 15 -1.12 16.47 -0.55
N ASN A 16 -2.38 16.38 -0.97
CA ASN A 16 -3.19 17.56 -1.24
C ASN A 16 -3.45 18.36 0.05
N HIS A 17 -3.79 17.69 1.14
CA HIS A 17 -3.99 18.33 2.44
C HIS A 17 -2.72 19.04 2.92
N LEU A 18 -1.57 18.36 2.92
CA LEU A 18 -0.28 18.94 3.32
C LEU A 18 0.13 20.13 2.43
N LYS A 19 -0.13 20.06 1.12
CA LYS A 19 0.12 21.20 0.21
C LYS A 19 -0.75 22.40 0.53
N HIS A 20 -2.02 22.19 0.92
CA HIS A 20 -2.91 23.26 1.37
C HIS A 20 -2.41 23.91 2.68
N GLU A 21 -1.74 23.16 3.52
CA GLU A 21 -1.08 23.67 4.74
C GLU A 21 0.28 24.35 4.46
N GLY A 22 0.70 24.44 3.18
CA GLY A 22 1.95 25.10 2.79
C GLY A 22 3.18 24.19 2.81
N TYR A 23 3.02 22.87 3.00
CA TYR A 23 4.15 21.93 2.98
C TYR A 23 4.50 21.47 1.55
N GLN A 24 5.76 21.14 1.33
CA GLN A 24 6.25 20.58 0.08
C GLN A 24 6.08 19.05 0.08
N CYS A 25 5.36 18.52 -0.92
CA CYS A 25 5.07 17.08 -1.00
C CYS A 25 5.36 16.54 -2.40
N VAL A 26 6.08 15.43 -2.46
CA VAL A 26 6.29 14.67 -3.70
C VAL A 26 6.04 13.19 -3.49
N ALA A 27 5.69 12.48 -4.56
CA ALA A 27 5.59 11.03 -4.59
C ALA A 27 6.59 10.46 -5.59
N ILE A 28 7.32 9.44 -5.16
CA ILE A 28 8.24 8.62 -5.96
C ILE A 28 7.66 7.22 -6.03
N ASP A 29 7.38 6.75 -7.22
CA ASP A 29 7.01 5.37 -7.51
C ASP A 29 8.28 4.59 -7.88
N LEU A 30 8.72 3.70 -6.99
CA LEU A 30 9.97 2.97 -7.19
C LEU A 30 9.94 2.02 -8.39
N THR A 31 8.77 1.60 -8.84
CA THR A 31 8.66 0.75 -10.04
C THR A 31 9.16 1.44 -11.31
N ARG A 32 9.12 2.77 -11.34
CA ARG A 32 9.57 3.58 -12.48
C ARG A 32 11.09 3.63 -12.64
N ILE A 33 11.83 3.36 -11.58
CA ILE A 33 13.30 3.31 -11.63
C ILE A 33 13.75 2.01 -12.30
N GLY A 34 12.90 0.97 -12.26
CA GLY A 34 13.19 -0.36 -12.73
C GLY A 34 13.79 -1.24 -11.63
N THR A 35 13.69 -2.55 -11.81
CA THR A 35 14.19 -3.54 -10.85
C THR A 35 15.07 -4.60 -11.51
N SER A 36 14.85 -4.87 -12.81
CA SER A 36 15.64 -5.84 -13.56
C SER A 36 16.84 -5.15 -14.21
N ASN A 37 18.03 -5.71 -14.02
CA ASN A 37 19.30 -5.22 -14.62
C ASN A 37 19.67 -3.77 -14.27
N VAL A 38 19.18 -3.25 -13.15
CA VAL A 38 19.56 -1.93 -12.64
C VAL A 38 20.75 -2.09 -11.68
N THR A 39 21.79 -1.28 -11.85
CA THR A 39 22.90 -1.22 -10.91
C THR A 39 22.57 -0.34 -9.71
N VAL A 40 23.29 -0.51 -8.59
CA VAL A 40 23.16 0.35 -7.40
C VAL A 40 23.27 1.82 -7.76
N GLU A 41 24.26 2.16 -8.60
CA GLU A 41 24.48 3.55 -9.04
C GLU A 41 23.30 4.09 -9.86
N GLN A 42 22.78 3.31 -10.79
CA GLN A 42 21.63 3.70 -11.60
C GLN A 42 20.38 3.89 -10.74
N TRP A 43 20.21 3.06 -9.73
CA TRP A 43 19.07 3.14 -8.83
C TRP A 43 19.07 4.46 -8.02
N TYR A 44 20.20 4.81 -7.37
CA TYR A 44 20.32 6.07 -6.65
C TYR A 44 20.23 7.28 -7.58
N LYS A 45 20.81 7.22 -8.78
CA LYS A 45 20.64 8.28 -9.81
C LYS A 45 19.17 8.44 -10.18
N GLY A 46 18.44 7.34 -10.33
CA GLY A 46 17.00 7.34 -10.61
C GLY A 46 16.19 8.05 -9.53
N LEU A 47 16.46 7.75 -8.25
CA LEU A 47 15.84 8.45 -7.10
C LEU A 47 16.08 9.96 -7.17
N ILE A 48 17.32 10.39 -7.36
CA ILE A 48 17.67 11.81 -7.42
C ILE A 48 16.99 12.49 -8.61
N VAL A 49 17.01 11.87 -9.78
CA VAL A 49 16.38 12.42 -10.99
C VAL A 49 14.87 12.59 -10.80
N ASP A 50 14.22 11.63 -10.13
CA ASP A 50 12.79 11.72 -9.83
C ASP A 50 12.50 12.81 -8.79
N LEU A 51 13.34 12.96 -7.76
CA LEU A 51 13.23 14.07 -6.80
C LEU A 51 13.41 15.44 -7.49
N LEU A 52 14.47 15.61 -8.29
CA LEU A 52 14.71 16.84 -9.04
C LEU A 52 13.55 17.20 -9.98
N ARG A 53 12.96 16.18 -10.62
CA ARG A 53 11.79 16.37 -11.48
C ARG A 53 10.58 16.83 -10.67
N SER A 54 10.30 16.13 -9.58
CA SER A 54 9.09 16.32 -8.79
C SER A 54 9.07 17.65 -8.04
N PHE A 55 10.24 18.15 -7.62
CA PHE A 55 10.41 19.49 -7.04
C PHE A 55 10.70 20.61 -8.07
N GLY A 56 10.74 20.30 -9.38
CA GLY A 56 11.00 21.31 -10.41
C GLY A 56 12.44 21.82 -10.46
N LEU A 57 13.39 21.11 -9.85
CA LEU A 57 14.79 21.56 -9.68
C LEU A 57 15.71 21.20 -10.86
N ARG A 58 15.23 20.51 -11.90
CA ARG A 58 16.06 20.05 -13.03
C ARG A 58 16.86 21.15 -13.72
N ARG A 59 16.33 22.38 -13.74
CA ARG A 59 17.00 23.53 -14.38
C ARG A 59 17.93 24.27 -13.42
N LYS A 60 17.71 24.15 -12.11
CA LYS A 60 18.51 24.80 -11.07
C LYS A 60 19.77 23.99 -10.73
N VAL A 61 19.72 22.66 -10.83
CA VAL A 61 20.80 21.76 -10.42
C VAL A 61 21.41 21.04 -11.62
N ASN A 62 22.71 21.25 -11.86
CA ASN A 62 23.49 20.45 -12.82
C ASN A 62 23.85 19.09 -12.20
N PHE A 63 22.86 18.19 -12.17
CA PHE A 63 23.01 16.89 -11.52
C PHE A 63 24.15 16.05 -12.07
N LYS A 64 24.40 16.09 -13.40
CA LYS A 64 25.48 15.31 -14.03
C LYS A 64 26.86 15.72 -13.51
N ALA A 65 27.12 17.02 -13.45
CA ALA A 65 28.38 17.54 -12.89
C ALA A 65 28.48 17.21 -11.41
N TRP A 66 27.44 17.53 -10.63
CA TRP A 66 27.37 17.28 -9.19
C TRP A 66 27.66 15.83 -8.83
N TRP A 67 27.08 14.86 -9.56
CA TRP A 67 27.27 13.42 -9.32
C TRP A 67 28.70 12.97 -9.69
N ASN A 68 29.23 13.45 -10.81
CA ASN A 68 30.56 13.03 -11.31
C ASN A 68 31.71 13.58 -10.46
N GLU A 69 31.54 14.70 -9.81
CA GLU A 69 32.54 15.28 -8.88
C GLU A 69 32.71 14.49 -7.59
N ARG A 70 31.82 13.50 -7.33
CA ARG A 70 31.77 12.72 -6.08
C ARG A 70 31.88 11.21 -6.29
N LEU A 71 32.62 10.80 -7.32
CA LEU A 71 32.78 9.37 -7.66
C LEU A 71 33.64 8.61 -6.64
N ASP A 72 34.36 9.31 -5.80
CA ASP A 72 35.20 8.80 -4.70
C ASP A 72 34.39 8.28 -3.50
N ILE A 73 33.10 8.63 -3.38
CA ILE A 73 32.21 8.18 -2.30
C ILE A 73 31.10 7.26 -2.83
N SER A 74 30.54 6.44 -1.94
CA SER A 74 29.52 5.45 -2.31
C SER A 74 28.23 6.10 -2.85
N PRO A 75 27.43 5.39 -3.68
CA PRO A 75 26.16 5.91 -4.18
C PRO A 75 25.17 6.32 -3.07
N VAL A 76 25.13 5.59 -1.95
CA VAL A 76 24.29 5.93 -0.80
C VAL A 76 24.75 7.23 -0.12
N GLN A 77 26.07 7.42 0.02
CA GLN A 77 26.62 8.67 0.57
C GLN A 77 26.33 9.87 -0.32
N ARG A 78 26.46 9.70 -1.66
CA ARG A 78 26.05 10.74 -2.62
C ARG A 78 24.57 11.09 -2.48
N PHE A 79 23.71 10.08 -2.29
CA PHE A 79 22.29 10.32 -2.07
C PHE A 79 22.05 11.11 -0.77
N GLY A 80 22.73 10.76 0.32
CA GLY A 80 22.67 11.51 1.59
C GLY A 80 23.08 12.97 1.42
N GLN A 81 24.26 13.22 0.80
CA GLN A 81 24.74 14.58 0.51
C GLN A 81 23.78 15.34 -0.40
N PHE A 82 23.19 14.66 -1.41
CA PHE A 82 22.20 15.29 -2.26
C PHE A 82 20.97 15.76 -1.48
N LEU A 83 20.47 14.95 -0.56
CA LEU A 83 19.33 15.33 0.29
C LEU A 83 19.67 16.57 1.13
N GLU A 84 20.83 16.59 1.77
CA GLU A 84 21.23 17.64 2.72
C GLU A 84 21.67 18.94 2.04
N ASP A 85 22.60 18.83 1.09
CA ASP A 85 23.30 19.99 0.50
C ASP A 85 22.57 20.57 -0.72
N VAL A 86 21.71 19.78 -1.38
CA VAL A 86 21.03 20.20 -2.60
C VAL A 86 19.52 20.28 -2.40
N LEU A 87 18.86 19.18 -2.08
CA LEU A 87 17.40 19.14 -2.04
C LEU A 87 16.82 20.05 -0.97
N LEU A 88 17.28 19.90 0.29
CA LEU A 88 16.80 20.69 1.43
C LEU A 88 17.16 22.17 1.32
N VAL A 89 18.24 22.51 0.62
CA VAL A 89 18.65 23.90 0.36
C VAL A 89 17.81 24.50 -0.76
N GLU A 90 17.72 23.84 -1.92
CA GLU A 90 17.07 24.39 -3.10
C GLU A 90 15.56 24.51 -2.95
N VAL A 91 14.91 23.52 -2.29
CA VAL A 91 13.45 23.57 -2.02
C VAL A 91 13.12 24.73 -1.09
N ASN A 92 14.00 25.06 -0.13
CA ASN A 92 13.81 26.14 0.83
C ASN A 92 14.51 27.45 0.43
N SER A 93 15.07 27.56 -0.78
CA SER A 93 15.84 28.73 -1.22
C SER A 93 15.06 30.05 -1.14
N GLU A 94 13.76 30.00 -1.36
CA GLU A 94 12.85 31.16 -1.31
C GLU A 94 12.22 31.37 0.10
N HIS A 95 12.48 30.45 1.07
CA HIS A 95 11.88 30.43 2.40
C HIS A 95 12.94 30.31 3.52
N GLN A 96 14.08 30.96 3.36
CA GLN A 96 15.22 30.80 4.30
C GLN A 96 14.92 31.19 5.74
N GLU A 97 14.04 32.18 5.96
CA GLU A 97 13.65 32.62 7.30
C GLU A 97 12.61 31.69 7.97
N SER A 98 11.87 30.92 7.17
CA SER A 98 10.86 29.97 7.63
C SER A 98 10.83 28.73 6.74
N PRO A 99 11.81 27.81 6.91
CA PRO A 99 11.92 26.63 6.06
C PRO A 99 10.67 25.75 6.12
N GLN A 100 10.20 25.35 4.96
CA GLN A 100 9.02 24.50 4.82
C GLN A 100 9.36 23.03 5.07
N LYS A 101 8.45 22.29 5.70
CA LYS A 101 8.57 20.83 5.81
C LYS A 101 8.36 20.17 4.45
N ILE A 102 9.16 19.16 4.19
CA ILE A 102 9.20 18.38 2.97
C ILE A 102 8.77 16.95 3.28
N PHE A 103 7.78 16.45 2.56
CA PHE A 103 7.29 15.08 2.66
C PHE A 103 7.60 14.34 1.37
N ILE A 104 8.37 13.27 1.46
CA ILE A 104 8.70 12.39 0.33
C ILE A 104 7.93 11.09 0.53
N PHE A 105 6.91 10.88 -0.27
CA PHE A 105 6.15 9.63 -0.32
C PHE A 105 6.85 8.68 -1.28
N ILE A 106 7.21 7.51 -0.79
CA ILE A 106 7.83 6.44 -1.57
C ILE A 106 6.80 5.32 -1.69
N ASP A 107 6.22 5.21 -2.89
CA ASP A 107 5.20 4.20 -3.20
C ASP A 107 5.85 2.95 -3.82
N GLU A 108 5.16 1.81 -3.69
CA GLU A 108 5.59 0.48 -4.15
C GLU A 108 6.98 0.09 -3.58
N ILE A 109 7.19 0.36 -2.26
CA ILE A 109 8.47 0.07 -1.59
C ILE A 109 8.86 -1.42 -1.70
N ASP A 110 7.89 -2.32 -1.78
CA ASP A 110 8.13 -3.76 -1.97
C ASP A 110 8.79 -4.10 -3.31
N SER A 111 8.82 -3.17 -4.28
CA SER A 111 9.55 -3.37 -5.54
C SER A 111 11.05 -3.57 -5.34
N ILE A 112 11.63 -3.05 -4.25
CA ILE A 112 13.04 -3.23 -3.92
C ILE A 112 13.43 -4.70 -3.67
N LEU A 113 12.47 -5.54 -3.28
CA LEU A 113 12.69 -6.99 -3.07
C LEU A 113 13.11 -7.72 -4.35
N ARG A 114 12.91 -7.10 -5.51
CA ARG A 114 13.30 -7.63 -6.84
C ARG A 114 14.65 -7.12 -7.33
N LEU A 115 15.31 -6.25 -6.56
CA LEU A 115 16.64 -5.76 -6.90
C LEU A 115 17.71 -6.84 -6.68
N ASN A 116 18.72 -6.88 -7.55
CA ASN A 116 19.83 -7.83 -7.47
C ASN A 116 20.95 -7.40 -6.49
N PHE A 117 20.71 -6.37 -5.70
CA PHE A 117 21.64 -5.86 -4.69
C PHE A 117 20.89 -5.50 -3.39
N PRO A 118 21.58 -5.53 -2.25
CA PRO A 118 20.97 -5.18 -0.96
C PRO A 118 20.69 -3.68 -0.90
N VAL A 119 19.57 -3.33 -0.27
CA VAL A 119 19.13 -1.94 -0.05
C VAL A 119 19.15 -1.54 1.43
N ASP A 120 19.74 -2.35 2.28
CA ASP A 120 19.86 -2.08 3.72
C ASP A 120 20.51 -0.71 4.00
N ASP A 121 21.47 -0.31 3.15
CA ASP A 121 22.16 0.97 3.28
C ASP A 121 21.24 2.17 2.99
N PHE A 122 20.26 2.02 2.10
CA PHE A 122 19.23 3.04 1.90
C PHE A 122 18.41 3.29 3.17
N PHE A 123 17.97 2.22 3.82
CA PHE A 123 17.23 2.33 5.08
C PHE A 123 18.10 2.82 6.23
N THR A 124 19.38 2.42 6.24
CA THR A 124 20.36 2.93 7.21
C THR A 124 20.55 4.45 7.07
N LEU A 125 20.62 4.96 5.83
CA LEU A 125 20.67 6.39 5.57
C LEU A 125 19.42 7.11 6.10
N ILE A 126 18.22 6.59 5.81
CA ILE A 126 16.97 7.18 6.33
C ILE A 126 16.97 7.25 7.86
N ARG A 127 17.45 6.17 8.50
CA ARG A 127 17.63 6.16 9.97
C ARG A 127 18.64 7.20 10.45
N SER A 128 19.74 7.37 9.71
CA SER A 128 20.76 8.36 10.04
C SER A 128 20.22 9.78 9.95
N CYS A 129 19.42 10.09 8.92
CA CYS A 129 18.73 11.38 8.81
C CYS A 129 17.83 11.67 10.03
N TYR A 130 17.15 10.65 10.55
CA TYR A 130 16.34 10.78 11.75
C TYR A 130 17.20 11.00 13.00
N ASN A 131 18.26 10.21 13.18
CA ASN A 131 19.14 10.31 14.35
C ASN A 131 19.86 11.68 14.40
N GLU A 132 20.24 12.21 13.25
CA GLU A 132 20.88 13.53 13.14
C GLU A 132 20.01 14.65 13.74
N ARG A 133 18.68 14.57 13.59
CA ARG A 133 17.75 15.52 14.23
C ARG A 133 17.86 15.51 15.76
N MET A 134 18.15 14.35 16.35
CA MET A 134 18.25 14.19 17.82
C MET A 134 19.56 14.74 18.38
N ILE A 135 20.62 14.74 17.55
CA ILE A 135 21.97 15.14 17.95
C ILE A 135 22.20 16.62 17.64
N ASN A 136 21.69 17.10 16.51
CA ASN A 136 21.93 18.44 16.00
C ASN A 136 20.61 19.21 15.82
N ALA A 137 20.38 20.18 16.71
CA ALA A 137 19.18 21.03 16.68
C ALA A 137 19.08 21.90 15.41
N GLU A 138 20.21 22.17 14.74
CA GLU A 138 20.25 22.96 13.50
C GLU A 138 20.20 22.08 12.24
N SER A 139 20.07 20.77 12.38
CA SER A 139 20.02 19.83 11.25
C SER A 139 18.84 20.15 10.32
N ARG A 140 19.13 20.28 9.03
CA ARG A 140 18.11 20.46 8.00
C ARG A 140 17.15 19.28 7.89
N TYR A 141 17.54 18.11 8.37
CA TYR A 141 16.68 16.93 8.40
C TYR A 141 15.43 17.09 9.28
N HIS A 142 15.35 18.10 10.17
CA HIS A 142 14.11 18.45 10.87
C HIS A 142 12.97 18.79 9.93
N TYR A 143 13.27 19.22 8.72
CA TYR A 143 12.29 19.57 7.68
C TYR A 143 11.94 18.40 6.73
N LEU A 144 12.57 17.23 6.88
CA LEU A 144 12.41 16.09 5.97
C LEU A 144 11.64 14.95 6.63
N THR A 145 10.60 14.46 5.96
CA THR A 145 9.84 13.28 6.38
C THR A 145 9.69 12.31 5.21
N PHE A 146 10.04 11.05 5.44
CA PHE A 146 9.77 9.97 4.50
C PHE A 146 8.50 9.23 4.89
N VAL A 147 7.68 8.89 3.90
CA VAL A 147 6.46 8.09 4.05
C VAL A 147 6.54 6.90 3.08
N PHE A 148 6.60 5.70 3.61
CA PHE A 148 6.70 4.47 2.81
C PHE A 148 5.35 3.81 2.64
N LEU A 149 5.01 3.44 1.39
CA LEU A 149 3.79 2.72 1.06
C LEU A 149 4.16 1.44 0.27
N GLY A 150 3.53 0.33 0.62
CA GLY A 150 3.75 -0.94 -0.09
C GLY A 150 3.00 -2.11 0.52
N VAL A 151 3.22 -3.28 -0.07
CA VAL A 151 2.59 -4.55 0.30
C VAL A 151 3.68 -5.50 0.80
N THR A 152 4.23 -5.19 1.96
CA THR A 152 5.33 -5.95 2.57
C THR A 152 5.42 -5.66 4.06
N THR A 153 6.16 -6.48 4.77
CA THR A 153 6.53 -6.24 6.18
C THR A 153 7.90 -5.57 6.29
N PRO A 154 8.18 -4.87 7.40
CA PRO A 154 9.51 -4.34 7.69
C PRO A 154 10.61 -5.41 7.66
N SER A 155 10.32 -6.62 8.14
CA SER A 155 11.26 -7.75 8.19
C SER A 155 11.61 -8.32 6.81
N GLU A 156 10.73 -8.19 5.83
CA GLU A 156 11.02 -8.57 4.45
C GLU A 156 11.93 -7.55 3.77
N LEU A 157 11.74 -6.25 4.07
CA LEU A 157 12.51 -5.16 3.45
C LEU A 157 13.96 -5.11 3.92
N ILE A 158 14.23 -5.49 5.17
CA ILE A 158 15.55 -5.35 5.80
C ILE A 158 15.93 -6.67 6.46
N LYS A 159 17.06 -7.23 6.01
CA LYS A 159 17.60 -8.48 6.57
C LYS A 159 18.25 -8.29 7.92
N ASP A 160 18.90 -7.14 8.16
CA ASP A 160 19.53 -6.81 9.42
C ASP A 160 18.59 -5.93 10.28
N SER A 161 17.97 -6.52 11.30
CA SER A 161 17.06 -5.83 12.21
C SER A 161 17.68 -4.63 12.93
N LYS A 162 19.03 -4.57 13.05
CA LYS A 162 19.73 -3.43 13.67
C LYS A 162 19.79 -2.20 12.76
N LYS A 163 19.63 -2.40 11.46
CA LYS A 163 19.66 -1.33 10.44
C LYS A 163 18.28 -0.73 10.12
N THR A 164 17.21 -1.27 10.70
CA THR A 164 15.84 -0.86 10.37
C THR A 164 15.50 0.57 10.84
N PRO A 165 14.90 1.43 10.00
CA PRO A 165 14.28 2.68 10.42
C PRO A 165 12.85 2.48 10.95
N PHE A 166 12.26 1.30 10.79
CA PHE A 166 10.85 1.06 11.10
C PHE A 166 10.54 1.04 12.61
N ASN A 167 11.56 0.92 13.46
CA ASN A 167 11.43 1.06 14.91
C ASN A 167 11.40 2.52 15.40
N ILE A 168 11.72 3.48 14.53
CA ILE A 168 11.66 4.92 14.82
C ILE A 168 10.50 5.63 14.11
N GLY A 169 9.89 4.96 13.13
CA GLY A 169 8.74 5.45 12.39
C GLY A 169 7.42 5.07 13.06
N GLN A 170 6.35 5.70 12.60
CA GLN A 170 4.99 5.34 12.97
C GLN A 170 4.38 4.45 11.89
N ALA A 171 3.97 3.24 12.27
CA ALA A 171 3.21 2.36 11.38
C ALA A 171 1.76 2.84 11.29
N VAL A 172 1.23 2.88 10.06
CA VAL A 172 -0.18 3.15 9.78
C VAL A 172 -0.77 1.92 9.10
N GLU A 173 -1.69 1.26 9.76
CA GLU A 173 -2.44 0.14 9.20
C GLU A 173 -3.78 0.64 8.65
N LEU A 174 -4.06 0.33 7.38
CA LEU A 174 -5.35 0.62 6.78
C LEU A 174 -6.31 -0.52 7.09
N GLU A 175 -7.39 -0.19 7.75
CA GLU A 175 -8.47 -1.11 8.06
C GLU A 175 -9.54 -1.11 6.96
N SER A 176 -10.42 -2.10 7.00
CA SER A 176 -11.64 -2.15 6.19
C SER A 176 -12.58 -1.02 6.57
N PHE A 177 -13.38 -0.54 5.61
CA PHE A 177 -14.37 0.50 5.87
C PHE A 177 -15.37 0.09 6.94
N LYS A 178 -15.51 0.94 7.94
CA LYS A 178 -16.62 0.89 8.89
C LYS A 178 -17.83 1.63 8.29
N VAL A 179 -19.03 1.35 8.80
CA VAL A 179 -20.28 1.94 8.26
C VAL A 179 -20.22 3.47 8.17
N HIS A 180 -19.67 4.12 9.19
CA HIS A 180 -19.57 5.59 9.22
C HIS A 180 -18.51 6.14 8.24
N GLU A 181 -17.46 5.37 7.93
CA GLU A 181 -16.41 5.75 6.98
C GLU A 181 -16.87 5.55 5.53
N ALA A 182 -17.76 4.60 5.29
CA ALA A 182 -18.33 4.32 3.97
C ALA A 182 -19.46 5.28 3.57
N GLN A 183 -19.94 6.17 4.46
CA GLN A 183 -21.03 7.11 4.17
C GLN A 183 -20.87 7.93 2.89
N PRO A 184 -19.68 8.41 2.50
CA PRO A 184 -19.50 9.09 1.22
C PRO A 184 -19.91 8.29 -0.01
N LEU A 185 -19.90 6.95 0.07
CA LEU A 185 -20.32 6.08 -1.03
C LEU A 185 -21.84 6.14 -1.30
N LEU A 186 -22.65 6.61 -0.32
CA LEU A 186 -24.08 6.80 -0.49
C LEU A 186 -24.42 7.77 -1.61
N HIS A 187 -23.59 8.80 -1.85
CA HIS A 187 -23.85 9.78 -2.91
C HIS A 187 -24.04 9.12 -4.29
N GLY A 188 -23.36 7.98 -4.53
CA GLY A 188 -23.53 7.23 -5.76
C GLY A 188 -24.73 6.29 -5.80
N LEU A 189 -25.41 6.09 -4.68
CA LEU A 189 -26.54 5.17 -4.52
C LEU A 189 -27.90 5.87 -4.36
N THR A 190 -27.95 7.09 -3.83
CA THR A 190 -29.18 7.82 -3.47
C THR A 190 -30.13 8.02 -4.63
N GLU A 191 -29.65 8.13 -5.85
CA GLU A 191 -30.47 8.30 -7.05
C GLU A 191 -31.01 6.97 -7.61
N LYS A 192 -30.53 5.84 -7.10
CA LYS A 192 -30.80 4.50 -7.66
C LYS A 192 -31.61 3.61 -6.74
N VAL A 193 -31.60 3.85 -5.45
CA VAL A 193 -32.22 2.96 -4.45
C VAL A 193 -33.06 3.74 -3.45
N SER A 194 -34.19 3.16 -3.06
CA SER A 194 -35.08 3.78 -2.05
C SER A 194 -34.49 3.81 -0.66
N ASN A 195 -33.66 2.81 -0.29
CA ASN A 195 -33.00 2.65 1.00
C ASN A 195 -31.46 2.56 0.86
N PRO A 196 -30.75 3.66 0.53
CA PRO A 196 -29.31 3.62 0.31
C PRO A 196 -28.51 3.12 1.52
N GLN A 197 -28.95 3.42 2.74
CA GLN A 197 -28.33 3.01 4.00
C GLN A 197 -28.37 1.49 4.17
N THR A 198 -29.52 0.85 3.89
CA THR A 198 -29.69 -0.60 3.96
C THR A 198 -28.81 -1.29 2.92
N ILE A 199 -28.82 -0.78 1.70
CA ILE A 199 -27.96 -1.29 0.60
C ILE A 199 -26.47 -1.20 0.97
N LEU A 200 -26.02 -0.05 1.49
CA LEU A 200 -24.61 0.11 1.90
C LEU A 200 -24.23 -0.87 3.02
N LYS A 201 -25.13 -1.06 4.00
CA LYS A 201 -24.91 -2.02 5.08
C LYS A 201 -24.78 -3.46 4.56
N GLU A 202 -25.64 -3.87 3.63
CA GLU A 202 -25.55 -5.18 2.99
C GLU A 202 -24.28 -5.35 2.15
N ILE A 203 -23.87 -4.31 1.41
CA ILE A 203 -22.58 -4.31 0.70
C ILE A 203 -21.43 -4.55 1.67
N LEU A 204 -21.41 -3.85 2.81
CA LEU A 204 -20.35 -4.02 3.83
C LEU A 204 -20.40 -5.41 4.47
N ASN A 205 -21.58 -5.99 4.68
CA ASN A 205 -21.72 -7.37 5.17
C ASN A 205 -21.09 -8.39 4.19
N TRP A 206 -21.23 -8.18 2.88
CA TRP A 206 -20.63 -9.06 1.87
C TRP A 206 -19.14 -8.87 1.71
N THR A 207 -18.67 -7.63 1.74
CA THR A 207 -17.29 -7.25 1.44
C THR A 207 -16.39 -7.18 2.67
N GLY A 208 -16.96 -7.29 3.89
CA GLY A 208 -16.22 -7.03 5.12
C GLY A 208 -15.64 -5.62 5.18
N GLY A 209 -16.20 -4.68 4.41
CA GLY A 209 -15.66 -3.32 4.27
C GLY A 209 -14.38 -3.22 3.43
N GLN A 210 -13.92 -4.28 2.76
CA GLN A 210 -12.75 -4.23 1.90
C GLN A 210 -12.95 -3.14 0.81
N PRO A 211 -12.07 -2.12 0.76
CA PRO A 211 -12.37 -0.89 -0.01
C PRO A 211 -12.63 -1.11 -1.50
N PHE A 212 -11.86 -1.98 -2.15
CA PHE A 212 -12.03 -2.25 -3.59
C PHE A 212 -13.35 -2.98 -3.87
N LEU A 213 -13.65 -4.06 -3.13
CA LEU A 213 -14.90 -4.82 -3.32
C LEU A 213 -16.13 -3.99 -2.98
N THR A 214 -16.06 -3.18 -1.92
CA THR A 214 -17.13 -2.27 -1.53
C THR A 214 -17.43 -1.27 -2.64
N GLN A 215 -16.40 -0.60 -3.18
CA GLN A 215 -16.57 0.33 -4.28
C GLN A 215 -17.00 -0.36 -5.58
N LYS A 216 -16.50 -1.57 -5.86
CA LYS A 216 -16.90 -2.39 -7.02
C LYS A 216 -18.41 -2.68 -6.98
N LEU A 217 -18.93 -3.13 -5.83
CA LEU A 217 -20.37 -3.37 -5.66
C LEU A 217 -21.20 -2.08 -5.78
N CYS A 218 -20.81 -0.99 -5.13
CA CYS A 218 -21.47 0.30 -5.29
C CYS A 218 -21.51 0.74 -6.77
N ARG A 219 -20.42 0.55 -7.51
CA ARG A 219 -20.35 0.87 -8.95
C ARG A 219 -21.26 -0.01 -9.80
N ILE A 220 -21.32 -1.32 -9.51
CA ILE A 220 -22.21 -2.25 -10.19
C ILE A 220 -23.67 -1.79 -9.99
N ILE A 221 -24.08 -1.52 -8.75
CA ILE A 221 -25.44 -1.08 -8.40
C ILE A 221 -25.81 0.23 -9.10
N ARG A 222 -24.91 1.19 -9.10
CA ARG A 222 -25.12 2.47 -9.79
C ARG A 222 -25.39 2.32 -11.28
N ASN A 223 -24.79 1.32 -11.92
CA ASN A 223 -24.88 1.10 -13.36
C ASN A 223 -25.99 0.12 -13.77
N ILE A 224 -26.73 -0.47 -12.83
CA ILE A 224 -27.86 -1.34 -13.13
C ILE A 224 -29.05 -0.49 -13.60
N GLU A 225 -29.73 -0.94 -14.66
CA GLU A 225 -30.91 -0.29 -15.22
C GLU A 225 -32.23 -0.77 -14.60
N THR A 226 -32.21 -1.96 -13.98
CA THR A 226 -33.38 -2.55 -13.35
C THR A 226 -33.71 -1.88 -12.02
N GLU A 227 -35.02 -1.80 -11.71
CA GLU A 227 -35.48 -1.34 -10.41
C GLU A 227 -35.01 -2.25 -9.29
N ILE A 228 -34.60 -1.65 -8.17
CA ILE A 228 -34.14 -2.35 -6.99
C ILE A 228 -35.34 -2.52 -6.05
N PRO A 229 -35.66 -3.77 -5.66
CA PRO A 229 -36.86 -4.03 -4.86
C PRO A 229 -36.74 -3.39 -3.48
N THR A 230 -37.84 -2.85 -3.01
CA THR A 230 -38.00 -2.33 -1.65
C THR A 230 -38.42 -3.46 -0.74
N ASN A 231 -37.82 -3.58 0.45
CA ASN A 231 -38.04 -4.64 1.46
C ASN A 231 -37.47 -6.03 1.13
N ASP A 232 -36.68 -6.18 0.09
CA ASP A 232 -35.97 -7.42 -0.25
C ASP A 232 -34.50 -7.14 -0.66
N GLU A 233 -33.96 -6.03 -0.16
CA GLU A 233 -32.62 -5.53 -0.53
C GLU A 233 -31.52 -6.53 -0.25
N SER A 234 -31.61 -7.27 0.88
CA SER A 234 -30.60 -8.27 1.28
C SER A 234 -30.54 -9.43 0.27
N LYS A 235 -31.71 -9.97 -0.10
CA LYS A 235 -31.78 -11.05 -1.11
C LYS A 235 -31.37 -10.60 -2.49
N TRP A 236 -31.73 -9.38 -2.84
CA TRP A 236 -31.34 -8.79 -4.11
C TRP A 236 -29.80 -8.61 -4.21
N ILE A 237 -29.16 -8.09 -3.13
CA ILE A 237 -27.69 -7.98 -3.06
C ILE A 237 -27.03 -9.35 -3.13
N GLU A 238 -27.56 -10.34 -2.42
CA GLU A 238 -27.05 -11.71 -2.48
C GLU A 238 -27.04 -12.23 -3.93
N ASN A 239 -28.15 -12.13 -4.64
CA ASN A 239 -28.26 -12.56 -6.03
C ASN A 239 -27.28 -11.78 -6.94
N LEU A 240 -27.15 -10.47 -6.72
CA LEU A 240 -26.21 -9.64 -7.45
C LEU A 240 -24.76 -10.08 -7.24
N VAL A 241 -24.37 -10.34 -6.00
CA VAL A 241 -23.00 -10.79 -5.67
C VAL A 241 -22.75 -12.17 -6.29
N GLN A 242 -23.72 -13.08 -6.21
CA GLN A 242 -23.62 -14.41 -6.83
C GLN A 242 -23.42 -14.30 -8.35
N GLU A 243 -24.24 -13.50 -9.02
CA GLU A 243 -24.19 -13.37 -10.48
C GLU A 243 -22.98 -12.58 -10.99
N LYS A 244 -22.64 -11.45 -10.34
CA LYS A 244 -21.66 -10.48 -10.88
C LYS A 244 -20.25 -10.65 -10.31
N ILE A 245 -20.08 -11.41 -9.21
CA ILE A 245 -18.76 -11.54 -8.56
C ILE A 245 -18.37 -13.02 -8.41
N ILE A 246 -19.28 -13.88 -7.92
CA ILE A 246 -18.92 -15.26 -7.55
C ILE A 246 -19.01 -16.20 -8.74
N TYR A 247 -20.15 -16.19 -9.46
CA TYR A 247 -20.33 -17.06 -10.61
C TYR A 247 -19.28 -16.73 -11.68
N ASN A 248 -18.55 -17.76 -12.13
CA ASN A 248 -17.51 -17.61 -13.15
C ASN A 248 -16.52 -16.47 -12.87
N TRP A 249 -16.14 -16.32 -11.58
CA TRP A 249 -15.38 -15.20 -11.05
C TRP A 249 -14.06 -14.93 -11.79
N GLU A 250 -13.37 -15.96 -12.28
CA GLU A 250 -12.09 -15.80 -12.97
C GLU A 250 -12.23 -14.96 -14.25
N SER A 251 -13.32 -15.10 -14.98
CA SER A 251 -13.58 -14.32 -16.20
C SER A 251 -14.16 -12.93 -15.91
N GLN A 252 -14.83 -12.76 -14.77
CA GLN A 252 -15.50 -11.52 -14.37
C GLN A 252 -14.65 -10.61 -13.47
N ASP A 253 -13.45 -11.05 -13.07
CA ASP A 253 -12.57 -10.29 -12.16
C ASP A 253 -11.89 -9.11 -12.88
N GLN A 254 -12.69 -8.10 -13.19
CA GLN A 254 -12.23 -6.84 -13.77
C GLN A 254 -12.76 -5.64 -12.97
N PRO A 255 -11.88 -4.72 -12.57
CA PRO A 255 -10.41 -4.83 -12.53
C PRO A 255 -9.96 -6.02 -11.68
N GLU A 256 -8.79 -6.57 -11.99
CA GLU A 256 -8.26 -7.77 -11.37
C GLU A 256 -8.01 -7.60 -9.87
N HIS A 257 -8.56 -8.52 -9.07
CA HIS A 257 -8.43 -8.54 -7.62
C HIS A 257 -8.34 -9.99 -7.09
N LEU A 258 -9.35 -10.79 -7.37
CA LEU A 258 -9.45 -12.17 -6.92
C LEU A 258 -8.38 -13.05 -7.54
N ARG A 259 -8.13 -12.89 -8.83
CA ARG A 259 -7.04 -13.58 -9.53
C ARG A 259 -5.67 -13.19 -8.96
N THR A 260 -5.47 -11.94 -8.61
CA THR A 260 -4.23 -11.51 -7.95
C THR A 260 -4.01 -12.23 -6.61
N ILE A 261 -5.06 -12.43 -5.81
CA ILE A 261 -4.98 -13.18 -4.54
C ILE A 261 -4.61 -14.64 -4.83
N ARG A 262 -5.36 -15.30 -5.74
CA ARG A 262 -5.09 -16.68 -6.18
C ARG A 262 -3.65 -16.85 -6.63
N ASP A 263 -3.23 -16.05 -7.58
CA ASP A 263 -1.93 -16.20 -8.23
C ASP A 263 -0.76 -15.97 -7.25
N ARG A 264 -0.93 -15.08 -6.29
CA ARG A 264 0.06 -14.87 -5.23
C ARG A 264 0.17 -16.05 -4.29
N ILE A 265 -0.95 -16.68 -3.91
CA ILE A 265 -0.92 -17.91 -3.10
C ILE A 265 -0.19 -19.00 -3.86
N LEU A 266 -0.58 -19.25 -5.11
CA LEU A 266 -0.08 -20.36 -5.91
C LEU A 266 1.39 -20.20 -6.32
N HIS A 267 1.86 -18.96 -6.53
CA HIS A 267 3.26 -18.68 -6.90
C HIS A 267 4.15 -18.33 -5.69
N SER A 268 3.61 -18.37 -4.46
CA SER A 268 4.43 -18.22 -3.26
C SER A 268 5.37 -19.41 -3.08
N LYS A 269 6.56 -19.16 -2.57
CA LYS A 269 7.52 -20.23 -2.15
C LYS A 269 6.94 -21.10 -1.03
N ASN A 270 5.94 -20.58 -0.30
CA ASN A 270 5.27 -21.24 0.81
C ASN A 270 3.85 -21.69 0.46
N SER A 271 3.51 -21.86 -0.83
CA SER A 271 2.16 -22.14 -1.32
C SER A 271 1.43 -23.22 -0.51
N ASP A 272 2.07 -24.39 -0.31
CA ASP A 272 1.47 -25.51 0.42
C ASP A 272 1.14 -25.16 1.89
N LYS A 273 2.01 -24.40 2.53
CA LYS A 273 1.79 -23.96 3.92
C LYS A 273 0.68 -22.92 4.00
N LEU A 274 0.64 -21.98 3.03
CA LEU A 274 -0.41 -20.98 2.96
C LEU A 274 -1.78 -21.62 2.74
N LEU A 275 -1.87 -22.59 1.82
CA LEU A 275 -3.10 -23.34 1.55
C LEU A 275 -3.53 -24.16 2.77
N SER A 276 -2.59 -24.79 3.49
CA SER A 276 -2.88 -25.57 4.68
C SER A 276 -3.38 -24.70 5.84
N LEU A 277 -2.72 -23.59 6.10
CA LEU A 277 -3.14 -22.61 7.12
C LEU A 277 -4.50 -22.01 6.76
N TYR A 278 -4.71 -21.66 5.50
CA TYR A 278 -5.98 -21.09 5.07
C TYR A 278 -7.14 -22.09 5.20
N GLN A 279 -6.89 -23.36 4.90
CA GLN A 279 -7.87 -24.43 5.12
C GLN A 279 -8.23 -24.55 6.61
N GLU A 280 -7.24 -24.53 7.51
CA GLU A 280 -7.47 -24.56 8.96
C GLU A 280 -8.35 -23.36 9.40
N ILE A 281 -8.08 -22.16 8.88
CA ILE A 281 -8.89 -20.96 9.17
C ILE A 281 -10.33 -21.10 8.67
N LEU A 282 -10.56 -21.75 7.52
CA LEU A 282 -11.90 -22.01 7.00
C LEU A 282 -12.69 -23.00 7.88
N GLU A 283 -12.03 -24.05 8.37
CA GLU A 283 -12.65 -25.15 9.11
C GLU A 283 -12.86 -24.79 10.59
N GLU A 284 -11.82 -24.31 11.27
CA GLU A 284 -11.83 -24.08 12.73
C GLU A 284 -12.41 -22.72 13.11
N ARG A 285 -12.41 -21.73 12.22
CA ARG A 285 -12.89 -20.34 12.42
C ARG A 285 -12.26 -19.59 13.60
N LYS A 286 -11.30 -20.17 14.31
CA LYS A 286 -10.61 -19.62 15.50
C LYS A 286 -9.16 -20.07 15.57
N VAL A 287 -8.37 -19.78 14.54
CA VAL A 287 -6.93 -19.99 14.56
C VAL A 287 -6.28 -18.83 15.30
N ILE A 288 -5.50 -19.12 16.35
CA ILE A 288 -4.83 -18.12 17.16
C ILE A 288 -3.72 -17.47 16.32
N PHE A 289 -3.69 -16.14 16.28
CA PHE A 289 -2.61 -15.39 15.63
C PHE A 289 -1.34 -15.41 16.48
N ILE A 290 -0.27 -16.04 16.00
CA ILE A 290 1.04 -16.17 16.66
C ILE A 290 2.15 -15.40 15.95
N GLN A 291 1.82 -14.64 14.92
CA GLN A 291 2.75 -13.84 14.11
C GLN A 291 3.76 -14.69 13.32
N ALA A 292 3.33 -15.86 12.84
CA ALA A 292 4.10 -16.66 11.90
C ALA A 292 4.16 -15.98 10.52
N SER A 293 5.19 -16.31 9.73
CA SER A 293 5.40 -15.72 8.40
C SER A 293 4.24 -16.00 7.44
N GLU A 294 3.67 -17.19 7.50
CA GLU A 294 2.53 -17.59 6.68
C GLU A 294 1.25 -16.83 7.03
N GLU A 295 1.03 -16.54 8.32
CA GLU A 295 -0.08 -15.72 8.79
C GLU A 295 0.02 -14.28 8.28
N GLU A 296 1.21 -13.69 8.37
CA GLU A 296 1.47 -12.34 7.85
C GLU A 296 1.33 -12.30 6.33
N GLU A 297 1.78 -13.33 5.61
CA GLU A 297 1.64 -13.43 4.16
C GLU A 297 0.16 -13.48 3.75
N LEU A 298 -0.69 -14.31 4.40
CA LEU A 298 -2.14 -14.34 4.15
C LEU A 298 -2.82 -13.00 4.47
N ARG A 299 -2.37 -12.30 5.51
CA ARG A 299 -2.87 -10.95 5.85
C ARG A 299 -2.44 -9.91 4.81
N LEU A 300 -1.22 -9.95 4.32
CA LEU A 300 -0.73 -9.07 3.25
C LEU A 300 -1.44 -9.30 1.91
N LEU A 301 -1.88 -10.53 1.65
CA LEU A 301 -2.75 -10.85 0.52
C LEU A 301 -4.14 -10.21 0.69
N GLY A 302 -4.53 -9.88 1.90
CA GLY A 302 -5.85 -9.37 2.25
C GLY A 302 -6.92 -10.45 2.36
N LEU A 303 -6.54 -11.73 2.26
CA LEU A 303 -7.47 -12.87 2.32
C LEU A 303 -7.99 -13.13 3.72
N VAL A 304 -7.12 -12.92 4.72
CA VAL A 304 -7.46 -13.07 6.14
C VAL A 304 -7.20 -11.77 6.91
N ILE A 305 -7.92 -11.59 7.99
CA ILE A 305 -7.74 -10.51 8.96
C ILE A 305 -7.54 -11.07 10.36
N LYS A 306 -6.92 -10.27 11.23
CA LYS A 306 -6.84 -10.54 12.66
C LYS A 306 -8.00 -9.84 13.37
N GLU A 307 -8.79 -10.59 14.11
CA GLU A 307 -9.86 -10.05 14.93
C GLU A 307 -9.84 -10.71 16.31
N ASN A 308 -9.76 -9.92 17.38
CA ASN A 308 -9.72 -10.39 18.77
C ASN A 308 -8.65 -11.48 19.05
N GLY A 309 -7.48 -11.39 18.40
CA GLY A 309 -6.39 -12.34 18.55
C GLY A 309 -6.47 -13.59 17.66
N PHE A 310 -7.52 -13.73 16.88
CA PHE A 310 -7.72 -14.85 15.96
C PHE A 310 -7.64 -14.41 14.51
N LEU A 311 -7.25 -15.36 13.65
CA LEU A 311 -7.35 -15.21 12.20
C LEU A 311 -8.74 -15.65 11.74
N LYS A 312 -9.29 -14.89 10.79
CA LYS A 312 -10.52 -15.25 10.09
C LYS A 312 -10.46 -14.82 8.64
N VAL A 313 -11.25 -15.46 7.79
CA VAL A 313 -11.43 -15.02 6.40
C VAL A 313 -11.99 -13.60 6.40
N HIS A 314 -11.44 -12.74 5.56
CA HIS A 314 -11.74 -11.30 5.59
C HIS A 314 -13.22 -10.98 5.29
N ASN A 315 -13.85 -11.73 4.37
CA ASN A 315 -15.23 -11.48 3.98
C ASN A 315 -15.90 -12.70 3.32
N ARG A 316 -17.24 -12.61 3.20
CA ARG A 316 -18.06 -13.69 2.62
C ARG A 316 -17.74 -13.98 1.15
N ILE A 317 -17.33 -13.00 0.37
CA ILE A 317 -16.97 -13.21 -1.05
C ILE A 317 -15.74 -14.11 -1.13
N TYR A 318 -14.71 -13.85 -0.33
CA TYR A 318 -13.51 -14.70 -0.30
C TYR A 318 -13.80 -16.10 0.22
N GLU A 319 -14.63 -16.21 1.28
CA GLU A 319 -15.01 -17.51 1.85
C GLU A 319 -15.73 -18.40 0.82
N LEU A 320 -16.57 -17.82 -0.04
CA LEU A 320 -17.29 -18.54 -1.08
C LEU A 320 -16.44 -18.89 -2.30
N ILE A 321 -15.52 -18.02 -2.69
CA ILE A 321 -14.64 -18.23 -3.86
C ILE A 321 -13.48 -19.16 -3.50
N PHE A 322 -12.77 -18.86 -2.42
CA PHE A 322 -11.62 -19.63 -1.94
C PHE A 322 -12.04 -20.61 -0.85
N ASN A 323 -13.11 -21.37 -1.10
CA ASN A 323 -13.65 -22.35 -0.14
C ASN A 323 -12.77 -23.60 -0.05
N SER A 324 -13.12 -24.53 0.85
CA SER A 324 -12.35 -25.76 1.07
C SER A 324 -12.18 -26.60 -0.20
N HIS A 325 -13.21 -26.66 -1.06
CA HIS A 325 -13.10 -27.36 -2.34
C HIS A 325 -12.07 -26.73 -3.27
N TRP A 326 -12.04 -25.37 -3.34
CA TRP A 326 -10.98 -24.65 -4.08
C TRP A 326 -9.61 -24.98 -3.52
N VAL A 327 -9.42 -24.93 -2.20
CA VAL A 327 -8.13 -25.24 -1.55
C VAL A 327 -7.68 -26.65 -1.88
N GLU A 328 -8.57 -27.64 -1.76
CA GLU A 328 -8.27 -29.03 -2.09
C GLU A 328 -7.85 -29.21 -3.56
N SER A 329 -8.51 -28.51 -4.48
CA SER A 329 -8.16 -28.56 -5.91
C SER A 329 -6.79 -27.97 -6.26
N GLN A 330 -6.20 -27.16 -5.35
CA GLN A 330 -4.86 -26.57 -5.53
C GLN A 330 -3.73 -27.37 -4.85
N LYS A 331 -4.07 -28.31 -3.94
CA LYS A 331 -3.09 -29.13 -3.20
C LYS A 331 -2.62 -30.40 -3.93
N SER A 332 -2.90 -30.54 -5.21
CA SER A 332 -2.54 -31.73 -6.01
C SER A 332 -1.07 -31.82 -6.36
#